data_999216e61284379f31f01539db2b3a4a
#
_entry.id   999216e61284379f31f01539db2b3a4a
#
_cell.length_a   1.000
_cell.length_b   1.000
_cell.length_c   1.000
_cell.angle_alpha   90.00
_cell.angle_beta   90.00
_cell.angle_gamma   90.00
#
_symmetry.space_group_name_H-M   'P 1'
#
loop_
_entity.id
_entity.type
_entity.pdbx_description
1 polymer ?
#
loop_
_entity_poly.entity_id
_entity_poly.type
_entity_poly.pdbx_seq_one_letter_code
_entity_poly.pdbx_strand_id
1 'polypeptide(L)'
;MTSLHLPFLQRLTPRAAPARGGFVRTSLAYVVTLVVICATPAHAAPRSKAVRSEPPKHTAGDIGQLPPEVQAALQRAKVPSENFHVMLVDTHASSTPRLSHQAQVLVNPASLMKLATTTAALDTLGPAFVWRTPVYVDGPVRDGVLQGNVYIKGSGDPRLGVERLWLLMRRIQGLGIQKIQGDIVLDRSAFDVPARDAASFDGEPLRPYNAAPDALLINFKSLLIQFVPDRSANVARVQVEPPLAGVQFPATVPLSAGDCSDYRSGLRADWNDPTRIRFAGSYPTVCGEKMWPIAYAAPQLFAQRAIAGMWQQLGGQLSGQVRDGAVPANLTPLFNVESASLAETIRDINKYSNNVMAQQVFLTLSQQQRGVGSFESSREVMQRWWRERVGGDVPTFDNGSGLSREERISAQSLARLLQVAWASPHMSELMSSLPVTGLDGTLKRSKAQASAHLKTGSLRDVAGVAGFVDSASGKRWVVVAVLHHPNANAARPALDALIDWAGNQP
;
A
#
# COMPACT_ATOMS: atom_id res chain seq x y z
N MET A 1 -46.95 41.65 4.09
CA MET A 1 -48.25 41.46 3.48
C MET A 1 -48.25 40.14 2.80
N THR A 2 -48.95 39.27 3.39
CA THR A 2 -49.86 38.15 3.11
C THR A 2 -49.12 36.88 2.71
N SER A 3 -48.92 35.89 3.59
CA SER A 3 -49.83 34.99 4.33
C SER A 3 -50.69 34.10 3.41
N LEU A 4 -50.49 32.75 3.50
CA LEU A 4 -51.48 31.68 3.72
C LEU A 4 -51.04 30.34 3.11
N HIS A 5 -50.80 29.41 3.92
CA HIS A 5 -51.54 28.22 4.46
C HIS A 5 -51.21 26.87 3.83
N LEU A 6 -50.64 25.97 4.67
CA LEU A 6 -50.82 24.51 4.65
C LEU A 6 -52.31 24.13 4.87
N PRO A 7 -52.80 22.90 4.48
CA PRO A 7 -52.63 21.71 5.29
C PRO A 7 -52.60 20.37 4.49
N PHE A 8 -52.23 19.21 4.90
CA PHE A 8 -52.86 18.22 5.76
C PHE A 8 -52.07 16.90 5.80
N LEU A 9 -51.88 16.42 7.00
CA LEU A 9 -51.43 15.08 7.37
C LEU A 9 -52.51 14.05 7.07
N GLN A 10 -52.13 12.85 6.56
CA GLN A 10 -52.84 11.63 6.94
C GLN A 10 -51.84 10.45 7.15
N ARG A 11 -51.89 9.93 8.37
CA ARG A 11 -51.30 8.64 8.81
C ARG A 11 -52.15 7.49 8.27
N LEU A 12 -51.52 6.42 7.85
CA LEU A 12 -52.10 5.05 7.95
C LEU A 12 -51.00 4.06 8.31
N THR A 13 -51.24 3.35 9.38
CA THR A 13 -50.49 2.26 9.99
C THR A 13 -50.92 0.88 9.39
N PRO A 14 -50.31 -0.23 9.80
CA PRO A 14 -49.82 -1.28 8.90
C PRO A 14 -50.74 -2.53 8.82
N ARG A 15 -50.54 -3.34 7.81
CA ARG A 15 -51.04 -4.72 7.80
C ARG A 15 -49.94 -5.71 7.39
N ALA A 16 -49.86 -6.78 8.16
CA ALA A 16 -48.91 -7.86 8.11
C ALA A 16 -49.09 -8.88 6.98
N ALA A 17 -47.98 -9.36 6.45
CA ALA A 17 -47.52 -10.61 5.87
C ALA A 17 -48.50 -11.54 5.10
N PRO A 18 -48.02 -12.37 4.10
CA PRO A 18 -47.14 -13.48 4.42
C PRO A 18 -45.96 -13.72 3.43
N ALA A 19 -45.03 -14.51 3.92
CA ALA A 19 -43.79 -14.97 3.30
C ALA A 19 -43.95 -15.85 2.08
N ARG A 20 -43.01 -15.73 1.13
CA ARG A 20 -42.29 -16.82 0.44
C ARG A 20 -41.41 -16.27 -0.70
N GLY A 21 -40.19 -16.77 -0.80
CA GLY A 21 -39.36 -16.66 -2.00
C GLY A 21 -38.06 -15.85 -1.78
N GLY A 22 -37.01 -16.51 -1.25
CA GLY A 22 -35.70 -15.93 -1.10
C GLY A 22 -35.03 -15.70 -2.46
N PHE A 23 -34.65 -14.46 -2.72
CA PHE A 23 -33.57 -14.13 -3.62
C PHE A 23 -32.55 -13.34 -2.77
N VAL A 24 -31.47 -14.02 -2.43
CA VAL A 24 -30.30 -13.40 -1.82
C VAL A 24 -29.66 -12.51 -2.89
N ARG A 25 -29.94 -11.22 -2.85
CA ARG A 25 -29.11 -10.22 -3.51
C ARG A 25 -27.88 -10.03 -2.67
N THR A 26 -26.82 -10.75 -2.99
CA THR A 26 -25.47 -10.46 -2.53
C THR A 26 -25.03 -9.16 -3.18
N SER A 27 -25.12 -8.07 -2.45
CA SER A 27 -24.43 -6.83 -2.82
C SER A 27 -22.94 -7.10 -2.75
N LEU A 28 -22.30 -7.20 -3.92
CA LEU A 28 -20.86 -7.36 -4.08
C LEU A 28 -20.20 -6.01 -3.74
N ALA A 29 -19.95 -5.78 -2.45
CA ALA A 29 -19.01 -4.76 -2.04
C ALA A 29 -17.59 -5.30 -2.30
N TYR A 30 -17.03 -5.00 -3.48
CA TYR A 30 -15.63 -5.27 -3.78
C TYR A 30 -14.77 -4.32 -2.93
N VAL A 31 -14.43 -4.75 -1.75
CA VAL A 31 -13.30 -4.19 -1.02
C VAL A 31 -12.06 -4.85 -1.59
N VAL A 32 -11.34 -4.17 -2.47
CA VAL A 32 -9.99 -4.57 -2.89
C VAL A 32 -9.08 -4.37 -1.68
N THR A 33 -9.09 -5.33 -0.79
CA THR A 33 -8.11 -5.41 0.29
C THR A 33 -6.90 -6.12 -0.29
N LEU A 34 -5.91 -5.34 -0.69
CA LEU A 34 -4.60 -5.90 -1.04
C LEU A 34 -3.99 -6.48 0.25
N VAL A 35 -4.23 -7.75 0.50
CA VAL A 35 -3.63 -8.46 1.63
C VAL A 35 -2.15 -8.63 1.32
N VAL A 36 -1.32 -7.81 1.95
CA VAL A 36 0.12 -8.08 2.04
C VAL A 36 0.27 -9.32 2.91
N ILE A 37 0.43 -10.47 2.26
CA ILE A 37 0.69 -11.73 2.96
C ILE A 37 2.14 -11.67 3.42
N CYS A 38 2.35 -11.47 4.72
CA CYS A 38 3.65 -11.73 5.33
C CYS A 38 4.09 -13.16 5.02
N ALA A 39 5.28 -13.26 4.43
CA ALA A 39 5.88 -14.49 3.95
C ALA A 39 5.91 -15.57 5.02
N THR A 40 5.36 -16.72 4.70
CA THR A 40 5.80 -18.00 5.26
C THR A 40 7.16 -18.36 4.67
N PRO A 41 8.07 -19.03 5.40
CA PRO A 41 9.42 -19.28 4.95
C PRO A 41 9.44 -20.19 3.72
N ALA A 42 9.96 -19.66 2.62
CA ALA A 42 10.26 -20.42 1.42
C ALA A 42 11.62 -21.11 1.54
N HIS A 43 11.74 -22.26 0.95
CA HIS A 43 12.91 -23.13 0.88
C HIS A 43 14.17 -22.43 0.33
N ALA A 44 15.33 -22.89 0.80
CA ALA A 44 16.64 -22.32 0.60
C ALA A 44 17.09 -22.23 -0.87
N ALA A 45 17.52 -21.02 -1.27
CA ALA A 45 18.36 -20.78 -2.45
C ALA A 45 19.82 -20.50 -2.04
N PRO A 46 20.82 -20.68 -2.92
CA PRO A 46 22.22 -20.82 -2.56
C PRO A 46 22.85 -19.57 -1.94
N ARG A 47 23.76 -19.81 -0.99
CA ARG A 47 24.46 -18.82 -0.17
C ARG A 47 25.32 -17.86 -1.00
N SER A 48 24.95 -16.58 -1.04
CA SER A 48 25.89 -15.51 -1.33
C SER A 48 26.66 -15.17 -0.04
N LYS A 49 27.98 -14.96 -0.16
CA LYS A 49 28.87 -14.66 0.95
C LYS A 49 28.39 -13.39 1.69
N ALA A 50 28.03 -13.55 2.95
CA ALA A 50 27.66 -12.45 3.84
C ALA A 50 28.90 -11.56 4.08
N VAL A 51 28.78 -10.29 3.76
CA VAL A 51 29.69 -9.26 4.27
C VAL A 51 29.41 -9.15 5.78
N ARG A 52 30.40 -9.52 6.61
CA ARG A 52 30.37 -9.29 8.06
C ARG A 52 30.38 -7.78 8.28
N SER A 53 29.27 -7.20 8.71
CA SER A 53 29.25 -5.87 9.31
C SER A 53 29.78 -5.99 10.74
N GLU A 54 30.79 -5.19 11.08
CA GLU A 54 31.26 -5.04 12.47
C GLU A 54 30.12 -4.61 13.40
N PRO A 55 30.07 -5.11 14.65
CA PRO A 55 29.07 -4.69 15.61
C PRO A 55 29.27 -3.20 15.98
N PRO A 56 28.19 -2.42 16.12
CA PRO A 56 28.28 -1.01 16.49
C PRO A 56 28.85 -0.84 17.92
N LYS A 57 29.76 0.10 18.09
CA LYS A 57 30.34 0.46 19.37
C LYS A 57 29.28 1.04 20.34
N HIS A 58 29.34 0.65 21.60
CA HIS A 58 28.49 1.18 22.67
C HIS A 58 28.55 2.71 22.72
N THR A 59 27.39 3.37 22.62
CA THR A 59 27.21 4.80 22.79
C THR A 59 26.70 5.09 24.20
N ALA A 60 27.28 6.06 24.90
CA ALA A 60 26.78 6.56 26.18
C ALA A 60 25.37 7.15 26.01
N GLY A 61 24.35 6.58 26.65
CA GLY A 61 22.97 7.12 26.59
C GLY A 61 21.84 6.13 26.84
N ASP A 62 22.14 4.89 27.21
CA ASP A 62 21.09 3.93 27.58
C ASP A 62 20.47 4.32 28.93
N ILE A 63 19.12 4.35 28.97
CA ILE A 63 18.31 4.66 30.17
C ILE A 63 17.40 3.48 30.47
N GLY A 64 17.53 2.93 31.67
CA GLY A 64 16.78 1.75 32.12
C GLY A 64 17.32 0.44 31.52
N GLN A 65 16.79 -0.66 32.02
CA GLN A 65 17.07 -2.01 31.52
C GLN A 65 15.91 -2.53 30.70
N LEU A 66 16.18 -3.35 29.70
CA LEU A 66 15.12 -4.07 28.98
C LEU A 66 14.29 -4.90 29.98
N PRO A 67 12.95 -4.89 29.84
CA PRO A 67 12.07 -5.69 30.70
C PRO A 67 12.46 -7.17 30.66
N PRO A 68 12.30 -7.92 31.78
CA PRO A 68 12.67 -9.35 31.84
C PRO A 68 12.01 -10.21 30.78
N GLU A 69 10.74 -9.94 30.46
CA GLU A 69 9.96 -10.66 29.46
C GLU A 69 10.53 -10.44 28.05
N VAL A 70 10.98 -9.20 27.77
CA VAL A 70 11.65 -8.83 26.51
C VAL A 70 12.98 -9.57 26.41
N GLN A 71 13.79 -9.53 27.47
CA GLN A 71 15.09 -10.23 27.52
C GLN A 71 14.91 -11.75 27.32
N ALA A 72 13.93 -12.36 27.99
CA ALA A 72 13.62 -13.77 27.84
C ALA A 72 13.20 -14.14 26.41
N ALA A 73 12.41 -13.25 25.75
CA ALA A 73 12.00 -13.46 24.36
C ALA A 73 13.20 -13.36 23.38
N LEU A 74 14.09 -12.39 23.59
CA LEU A 74 15.34 -12.24 22.81
C LEU A 74 16.23 -13.47 22.96
N GLN A 75 16.42 -13.95 24.19
CA GLN A 75 17.23 -15.14 24.49
C GLN A 75 16.67 -16.41 23.80
N ARG A 76 15.36 -16.64 23.85
CA ARG A 76 14.71 -17.75 23.16
C ARG A 76 14.93 -17.71 21.64
N ALA A 77 14.95 -16.50 21.07
CA ALA A 77 15.19 -16.28 19.66
C ALA A 77 16.69 -16.29 19.28
N LYS A 78 17.59 -16.36 20.27
CA LYS A 78 19.04 -16.22 20.09
C LYS A 78 19.40 -14.91 19.41
N VAL A 79 18.81 -13.81 19.86
CA VAL A 79 19.11 -12.44 19.43
C VAL A 79 19.76 -11.71 20.61
N PRO A 80 21.03 -11.28 20.46
CA PRO A 80 21.70 -10.46 21.45
C PRO A 80 20.96 -9.12 21.68
N SER A 81 20.99 -8.60 22.91
CA SER A 81 20.27 -7.36 23.26
C SER A 81 20.76 -6.12 22.50
N GLU A 82 22.04 -6.09 22.13
CA GLU A 82 22.63 -5.02 21.32
C GLU A 82 22.04 -4.90 19.90
N ASN A 83 21.33 -5.92 19.42
CA ASN A 83 20.61 -5.93 18.16
C ASN A 83 19.14 -5.46 18.30
N PHE A 84 18.76 -4.99 19.49
CA PHE A 84 17.45 -4.47 19.77
C PHE A 84 17.51 -2.98 20.12
N HIS A 85 16.97 -2.13 19.27
CA HIS A 85 17.02 -0.69 19.33
C HIS A 85 15.69 -0.14 19.79
N VAL A 86 15.61 0.41 20.99
CA VAL A 86 14.34 0.76 21.66
C VAL A 86 14.33 2.19 22.16
N MET A 87 13.20 2.85 21.99
CA MET A 87 12.85 4.10 22.63
C MET A 87 11.40 4.03 23.15
N LEU A 88 11.21 4.26 24.45
CA LEU A 88 9.91 4.52 25.07
C LEU A 88 9.97 5.90 25.72
N VAL A 89 9.11 6.81 25.26
CA VAL A 89 9.06 8.18 25.72
C VAL A 89 7.62 8.67 25.72
N ASP A 90 7.29 9.65 26.57
CA ASP A 90 6.00 10.34 26.53
C ASP A 90 5.77 11.05 25.19
N THR A 91 4.53 11.31 24.85
CA THR A 91 4.15 12.03 23.63
C THR A 91 4.68 13.47 23.58
N HIS A 92 5.08 14.05 24.72
CA HIS A 92 5.60 15.42 24.82
C HIS A 92 7.12 15.47 24.54
N ALA A 93 7.55 16.39 23.67
CA ALA A 93 8.91 16.44 23.14
C ALA A 93 10.01 16.70 24.21
N SER A 94 9.68 17.30 25.36
CA SER A 94 10.61 17.59 26.46
C SER A 94 10.74 16.45 27.48
N SER A 95 10.08 15.33 27.27
CA SER A 95 10.02 14.24 28.25
C SER A 95 11.33 13.42 28.28
N THR A 96 11.76 13.08 29.50
CA THR A 96 12.86 12.11 29.68
C THR A 96 12.36 10.71 29.22
N PRO A 97 13.15 9.97 28.46
CA PRO A 97 12.77 8.60 28.08
C PRO A 97 12.55 7.70 29.30
N ARG A 98 11.51 6.88 29.27
CA ARG A 98 11.27 5.82 30.24
C ARG A 98 12.20 4.62 30.01
N LEU A 99 12.52 4.36 28.73
CA LEU A 99 13.46 3.35 28.29
C LEU A 99 14.17 3.86 27.03
N SER A 100 15.50 3.81 27.05
CA SER A 100 16.36 4.07 25.89
C SER A 100 17.41 2.96 25.85
N HIS A 101 17.39 2.13 24.83
CA HIS A 101 18.35 1.04 24.65
C HIS A 101 18.83 1.02 23.21
N GLN A 102 20.14 1.23 22.99
CA GLN A 102 20.72 1.35 21.64
C GLN A 102 19.94 2.32 20.72
N ALA A 103 19.27 3.34 21.30
CA ALA A 103 18.27 4.15 20.61
C ALA A 103 18.89 5.11 19.59
N GLN A 104 20.18 5.43 19.68
CA GLN A 104 20.89 6.34 18.76
C GLN A 104 21.52 5.61 17.57
N VAL A 105 21.58 4.28 17.60
CA VAL A 105 22.18 3.50 16.52
C VAL A 105 21.33 3.59 15.25
N LEU A 106 21.99 3.93 14.13
CA LEU A 106 21.35 3.99 12.82
C LEU A 106 21.15 2.57 12.27
N VAL A 107 19.92 2.19 12.10
CA VAL A 107 19.52 0.87 11.57
C VAL A 107 18.61 1.00 10.36
N ASN A 108 18.48 -0.07 9.60
CA ASN A 108 17.46 -0.13 8.56
C ASN A 108 16.08 -0.22 9.23
N PRO A 109 15.17 0.74 8.99
CA PRO A 109 13.87 0.77 9.65
C PRO A 109 12.85 -0.15 8.99
N ALA A 110 13.18 -0.74 7.84
CA ALA A 110 12.19 -1.37 6.99
C ALA A 110 10.97 -0.42 6.78
N SER A 111 9.77 -0.97 6.75
CA SER A 111 8.54 -0.18 6.52
C SER A 111 8.20 0.85 7.61
N LEU A 112 8.97 1.00 8.68
CA LEU A 112 8.80 2.12 9.61
C LEU A 112 9.17 3.47 8.95
N MET A 113 9.97 3.47 7.88
CA MET A 113 10.25 4.67 7.09
C MET A 113 8.98 5.33 6.53
N LYS A 114 7.92 4.55 6.31
CA LYS A 114 6.62 5.07 5.87
C LYS A 114 6.02 6.10 6.84
N LEU A 115 6.36 6.03 8.13
CA LEU A 115 5.96 7.06 9.11
C LEU A 115 6.52 8.43 8.72
N ALA A 116 7.79 8.51 8.31
CA ALA A 116 8.38 9.77 7.87
C ALA A 116 7.69 10.28 6.59
N THR A 117 7.50 9.42 5.60
CA THR A 117 6.85 9.78 4.33
C THR A 117 5.41 10.25 4.54
N THR A 118 4.62 9.53 5.35
CA THR A 118 3.21 9.85 5.56
C THR A 118 3.00 11.07 6.45
N THR A 119 3.87 11.27 7.47
CA THR A 119 3.83 12.48 8.30
C THR A 119 4.23 13.71 7.49
N ALA A 120 5.29 13.62 6.68
CA ALA A 120 5.70 14.71 5.81
C ALA A 120 4.62 15.09 4.81
N ALA A 121 3.93 14.09 4.23
CA ALA A 121 2.85 14.33 3.29
C ALA A 121 1.65 15.01 3.96
N LEU A 122 1.23 14.58 5.15
CA LEU A 122 0.16 15.24 5.92
C LEU A 122 0.51 16.69 6.25
N ASP A 123 1.75 16.94 6.66
CA ASP A 123 2.22 18.28 7.05
C ASP A 123 2.35 19.23 5.85
N THR A 124 2.75 18.73 4.67
CA THR A 124 3.03 19.59 3.50
C THR A 124 1.88 19.70 2.52
N LEU A 125 1.09 18.66 2.34
CA LEU A 125 0.00 18.61 1.37
C LEU A 125 -1.38 18.78 2.04
N GLY A 126 -1.47 18.44 3.32
CA GLY A 126 -2.72 18.41 4.08
C GLY A 126 -3.55 17.14 3.82
N PRO A 127 -4.42 16.74 4.78
CA PRO A 127 -5.16 15.48 4.72
C PRO A 127 -6.20 15.43 3.58
N ALA A 128 -6.70 16.58 3.14
CA ALA A 128 -7.70 16.70 2.08
C ALA A 128 -7.12 16.73 0.67
N PHE A 129 -5.79 16.68 0.52
CA PHE A 129 -5.14 16.64 -0.80
C PHE A 129 -5.66 15.48 -1.63
N VAL A 130 -5.95 15.73 -2.92
CA VAL A 130 -6.37 14.75 -3.91
C VAL A 130 -5.50 14.85 -5.16
N TRP A 131 -5.20 13.73 -5.78
CA TRP A 131 -4.59 13.68 -7.10
C TRP A 131 -5.67 13.84 -8.17
N ARG A 132 -5.34 14.53 -9.26
CA ARG A 132 -6.25 14.71 -10.39
C ARG A 132 -5.65 14.06 -11.62
N THR A 133 -6.42 13.19 -12.27
CA THR A 133 -6.09 12.57 -13.54
C THR A 133 -6.90 13.26 -14.64
N PRO A 134 -6.36 14.29 -15.31
CA PRO A 134 -7.06 14.98 -16.39
C PRO A 134 -7.12 14.13 -17.66
N VAL A 135 -8.25 14.24 -18.36
CA VAL A 135 -8.51 13.61 -19.64
C VAL A 135 -8.75 14.68 -20.69
N TYR A 136 -8.14 14.54 -21.86
CA TYR A 136 -8.22 15.49 -22.96
C TYR A 136 -8.61 14.79 -24.24
N VAL A 137 -9.10 15.55 -25.22
CA VAL A 137 -9.34 15.11 -26.60
C VAL A 137 -8.84 16.18 -27.58
N ASP A 138 -8.39 15.76 -28.76
CA ASP A 138 -7.87 16.68 -29.80
C ASP A 138 -8.73 16.73 -31.06
N GLY A 139 -9.95 16.20 -31.04
CA GLY A 139 -10.85 16.17 -32.18
C GLY A 139 -12.33 16.28 -31.79
N PRO A 140 -13.21 16.54 -32.76
CA PRO A 140 -14.65 16.59 -32.54
C PRO A 140 -15.24 15.19 -32.37
N VAL A 141 -16.37 15.10 -31.64
CA VAL A 141 -17.21 13.91 -31.57
C VAL A 141 -18.37 14.06 -32.55
N ARG A 142 -18.53 13.08 -33.45
CA ARG A 142 -19.64 13.02 -34.42
C ARG A 142 -20.19 11.60 -34.45
N ASP A 143 -21.48 11.44 -34.30
CA ASP A 143 -22.18 10.13 -34.34
C ASP A 143 -21.53 9.05 -33.43
N GLY A 144 -21.12 9.45 -32.24
CA GLY A 144 -20.47 8.55 -31.30
C GLY A 144 -18.98 8.27 -31.55
N VAL A 145 -18.39 8.91 -32.58
CA VAL A 145 -16.99 8.73 -32.98
C VAL A 145 -16.19 9.98 -32.66
N LEU A 146 -15.17 9.85 -31.82
CA LEU A 146 -14.12 10.87 -31.64
C LEU A 146 -13.18 10.81 -32.85
N GLN A 147 -13.14 11.89 -33.63
CA GLN A 147 -12.23 12.04 -34.78
C GLN A 147 -10.88 12.58 -34.34
N GLY A 148 -10.24 11.89 -33.42
CA GLY A 148 -9.00 12.32 -32.79
C GLY A 148 -8.56 11.33 -31.72
N ASN A 149 -7.67 11.80 -30.84
CA ASN A 149 -7.06 11.04 -29.76
C ASN A 149 -7.72 11.38 -28.40
N VAL A 150 -7.66 10.42 -27.48
CA VAL A 150 -7.89 10.64 -26.05
C VAL A 150 -6.53 10.67 -25.35
N TYR A 151 -6.30 11.66 -24.50
CA TYR A 151 -5.10 11.74 -23.68
C TYR A 151 -5.49 11.58 -22.22
N ILE A 152 -4.74 10.74 -21.48
CA ILE A 152 -4.91 10.53 -20.05
C ILE A 152 -3.59 10.89 -19.39
N LYS A 153 -3.56 11.97 -18.58
CA LYS A 153 -2.34 12.42 -17.91
C LYS A 153 -2.32 11.95 -16.47
N GLY A 154 -1.31 11.15 -16.13
CA GLY A 154 -1.05 10.73 -14.77
C GLY A 154 -0.50 11.87 -13.91
N SER A 155 -0.91 11.91 -12.65
CA SER A 155 -0.42 12.86 -11.64
C SER A 155 0.19 12.16 -10.43
N GLY A 156 0.40 10.85 -10.52
CA GLY A 156 0.90 10.04 -9.40
C GLY A 156 -0.18 9.53 -8.46
N ASP A 157 -1.45 9.45 -8.88
CA ASP A 157 -2.54 8.88 -8.04
C ASP A 157 -2.16 7.49 -7.52
N PRO A 158 -2.02 7.30 -6.19
CA PRO A 158 -1.66 6.00 -5.62
C PRO A 158 -2.76 4.95 -5.68
N ARG A 159 -4.00 5.36 -6.02
CA ARG A 159 -5.20 4.51 -5.90
C ARG A 159 -6.07 4.48 -7.15
N LEU A 160 -5.49 4.66 -8.35
CA LEU A 160 -6.21 4.46 -9.60
C LEU A 160 -6.38 2.94 -9.85
N GLY A 161 -7.25 2.31 -9.05
CA GLY A 161 -7.61 0.89 -9.15
C GLY A 161 -8.61 0.60 -10.26
N VAL A 162 -9.06 -0.66 -10.33
CA VAL A 162 -10.01 -1.15 -11.36
C VAL A 162 -11.29 -0.31 -11.39
N GLU A 163 -11.88 -0.03 -10.23
CA GLU A 163 -13.15 0.70 -10.12
C GLU A 163 -13.04 2.12 -10.65
N ARG A 164 -11.93 2.81 -10.33
CA ARG A 164 -11.69 4.19 -10.81
C ARG A 164 -11.35 4.21 -12.28
N LEU A 165 -10.61 3.23 -12.77
CA LEU A 165 -10.35 3.06 -14.21
C LEU A 165 -11.67 2.81 -14.95
N TRP A 166 -12.54 1.96 -14.42
CA TRP A 166 -13.86 1.70 -14.97
C TRP A 166 -14.70 3.00 -15.03
N LEU A 167 -14.76 3.76 -13.95
CA LEU A 167 -15.46 5.06 -13.88
C LEU A 167 -14.88 6.06 -14.88
N LEU A 168 -13.55 6.13 -15.03
CA LEU A 168 -12.88 7.00 -16.00
C LEU A 168 -13.34 6.66 -17.43
N MET A 169 -13.32 5.38 -17.80
CA MET A 169 -13.75 4.93 -19.13
C MET A 169 -15.26 5.16 -19.36
N ARG A 170 -16.07 4.89 -18.35
CA ARG A 170 -17.53 5.18 -18.40
C ARG A 170 -17.80 6.68 -18.57
N ARG A 171 -16.99 7.55 -17.98
CA ARG A 171 -17.16 9.00 -18.14
C ARG A 171 -16.82 9.45 -19.55
N ILE A 172 -15.79 8.86 -20.21
CA ILE A 172 -15.51 9.08 -21.63
C ILE A 172 -16.72 8.69 -22.48
N GLN A 173 -17.30 7.51 -22.25
CA GLN A 173 -18.51 7.05 -22.96
C GLN A 173 -19.72 7.96 -22.70
N GLY A 174 -19.88 8.42 -21.45
CA GLY A 174 -20.97 9.33 -21.06
C GLY A 174 -20.95 10.69 -21.78
N LEU A 175 -19.81 11.08 -22.34
CA LEU A 175 -19.64 12.25 -23.21
C LEU A 175 -19.98 11.96 -24.67
N GLY A 176 -20.55 10.80 -24.97
CA GLY A 176 -20.96 10.39 -26.30
C GLY A 176 -19.86 9.70 -27.13
N ILE A 177 -18.71 9.40 -26.54
CA ILE A 177 -17.59 8.74 -27.24
C ILE A 177 -17.74 7.21 -27.09
N GLN A 178 -18.17 6.55 -28.18
CA GLN A 178 -18.27 5.09 -28.27
C GLN A 178 -17.10 4.48 -29.06
N LYS A 179 -16.56 5.26 -30.02
CA LYS A 179 -15.42 4.88 -30.83
C LYS A 179 -14.38 5.99 -30.83
N ILE A 180 -13.12 5.62 -30.66
CA ILE A 180 -11.95 6.49 -30.79
C ILE A 180 -11.27 6.15 -32.12
N GLN A 181 -11.18 7.12 -33.04
CA GLN A 181 -10.55 6.90 -34.35
C GLN A 181 -9.03 6.95 -34.26
N GLY A 182 -8.49 7.81 -33.41
CA GLY A 182 -7.06 7.92 -33.12
C GLY A 182 -6.62 6.97 -32.00
N ASP A 183 -5.64 7.41 -31.21
CA ASP A 183 -5.00 6.69 -30.12
C ASP A 183 -5.59 7.07 -28.75
N ILE A 184 -5.35 6.22 -27.75
CA ILE A 184 -5.38 6.61 -26.35
C ILE A 184 -3.93 6.83 -25.92
N VAL A 185 -3.58 8.08 -25.61
CA VAL A 185 -2.21 8.51 -25.29
C VAL A 185 -2.06 8.67 -23.78
N LEU A 186 -1.05 8.04 -23.21
CA LEU A 186 -0.76 8.01 -21.77
C LEU A 186 0.40 8.96 -21.46
N ASP A 187 0.10 10.08 -20.81
CA ASP A 187 1.11 11.05 -20.39
C ASP A 187 1.57 10.74 -18.97
N ARG A 188 2.85 10.37 -18.84
CA ARG A 188 3.50 10.02 -17.56
C ARG A 188 4.51 11.07 -17.12
N SER A 189 4.51 12.25 -17.71
CA SER A 189 5.51 13.30 -17.50
C SER A 189 5.56 13.90 -16.09
N ALA A 190 4.56 13.60 -15.23
CA ALA A 190 4.58 14.08 -13.86
C ALA A 190 5.67 13.43 -12.98
N PHE A 191 6.18 12.26 -13.36
CA PHE A 191 7.30 11.61 -12.68
C PHE A 191 8.44 11.31 -13.63
N ASP A 192 9.66 11.56 -13.16
CA ASP A 192 10.91 11.09 -13.78
C ASP A 192 11.48 9.96 -12.90
N VAL A 193 11.09 8.74 -13.23
CA VAL A 193 11.48 7.53 -12.52
C VAL A 193 12.14 6.57 -13.49
N PRO A 194 13.43 6.22 -13.28
CA PRO A 194 14.13 5.30 -14.15
C PRO A 194 13.49 3.90 -14.11
N ALA A 195 13.58 3.19 -15.23
CA ALA A 195 13.17 1.79 -15.27
C ALA A 195 13.98 0.98 -14.24
N ARG A 196 13.28 0.16 -13.49
CA ARG A 196 13.87 -0.68 -12.44
C ARG A 196 13.48 -2.13 -12.66
N ASP A 197 14.45 -3.03 -12.52
CA ASP A 197 14.16 -4.45 -12.45
C ASP A 197 13.45 -4.78 -11.13
N ALA A 198 12.23 -5.33 -11.22
CA ALA A 198 11.43 -5.73 -10.07
C ALA A 198 12.09 -6.85 -9.24
N ALA A 199 13.02 -7.62 -9.82
CA ALA A 199 13.78 -8.65 -9.12
C ALA A 199 14.93 -8.08 -8.26
N SER A 200 15.34 -6.81 -8.48
CA SER A 200 16.58 -6.25 -7.92
C SER A 200 16.65 -6.24 -6.39
N PHE A 201 15.53 -6.23 -5.68
CA PHE A 201 15.51 -6.16 -4.22
C PHE A 201 15.67 -7.52 -3.54
N ASP A 202 14.90 -8.52 -3.97
CA ASP A 202 14.81 -9.83 -3.30
C ASP A 202 14.70 -11.04 -4.25
N GLY A 203 14.80 -10.81 -5.56
CA GLY A 203 14.67 -11.87 -6.57
C GLY A 203 13.23 -12.26 -6.91
N GLU A 204 12.23 -11.55 -6.41
CA GLU A 204 10.80 -11.88 -6.54
C GLU A 204 10.03 -10.88 -7.42
N PRO A 205 10.25 -10.87 -8.76
CA PRO A 205 9.69 -9.82 -9.64
C PRO A 205 8.16 -9.80 -9.70
N LEU A 206 7.53 -10.93 -9.42
CA LEU A 206 6.07 -11.07 -9.48
C LEU A 206 5.36 -10.70 -8.17
N ARG A 207 6.10 -10.26 -7.16
CA ARG A 207 5.50 -9.75 -5.92
C ARG A 207 4.99 -8.32 -6.12
N PRO A 208 3.71 -8.02 -5.84
CA PRO A 208 3.14 -6.68 -6.02
C PRO A 208 3.90 -5.57 -5.28
N TYR A 209 4.55 -5.89 -4.15
CA TYR A 209 5.30 -4.91 -3.36
C TYR A 209 6.62 -4.46 -4.03
N ASN A 210 7.09 -5.17 -5.08
CA ASN A 210 8.26 -4.83 -5.89
C ASN A 210 7.91 -3.98 -7.13
N ALA A 211 6.63 -3.78 -7.42
CA ALA A 211 6.22 -2.96 -8.55
C ALA A 211 6.75 -1.52 -8.42
N ALA A 212 7.28 -0.99 -9.52
CA ALA A 212 7.79 0.38 -9.55
C ALA A 212 6.63 1.40 -9.59
N PRO A 213 6.80 2.58 -8.94
CA PRO A 213 5.84 3.67 -9.04
C PRO A 213 5.74 4.20 -10.48
N ASP A 214 4.68 4.97 -10.76
CA ASP A 214 4.37 5.48 -12.09
C ASP A 214 3.47 6.71 -11.99
N ALA A 215 3.68 7.74 -12.80
CA ALA A 215 2.79 8.89 -12.84
C ALA A 215 1.34 8.49 -13.15
N LEU A 216 1.15 7.47 -14.00
CA LEU A 216 -0.15 6.85 -14.30
C LEU A 216 -0.18 5.39 -13.79
N LEU A 217 -0.18 5.24 -12.47
CA LEU A 217 -0.18 3.94 -11.79
C LEU A 217 -1.57 3.29 -11.87
N ILE A 218 -1.77 2.37 -12.79
CA ILE A 218 -3.00 1.57 -12.88
C ILE A 218 -2.87 0.34 -11.99
N ASN A 219 -3.82 0.15 -11.08
CA ASN A 219 -3.98 -1.05 -10.23
C ASN A 219 -2.67 -1.63 -9.69
N PHE A 220 -1.75 -0.76 -9.22
CA PHE A 220 -0.44 -1.13 -8.67
C PHE A 220 0.44 -1.96 -9.63
N LYS A 221 0.21 -1.86 -10.96
CA LYS A 221 0.82 -2.75 -11.99
C LYS A 221 0.65 -4.24 -11.68
N SER A 222 -0.46 -4.59 -11.05
CA SER A 222 -0.74 -5.94 -10.54
C SER A 222 -2.10 -6.44 -11.02
N LEU A 223 -2.16 -7.75 -11.21
CA LEU A 223 -3.39 -8.49 -11.47
C LEU A 223 -3.94 -9.05 -10.17
N LEU A 224 -5.24 -9.11 -10.07
CA LEU A 224 -5.95 -9.88 -9.07
C LEU A 224 -6.59 -11.08 -9.75
N ILE A 225 -6.08 -12.27 -9.48
CA ILE A 225 -6.60 -13.52 -10.03
C ILE A 225 -7.47 -14.16 -8.97
N GLN A 226 -8.75 -14.32 -9.28
CA GLN A 226 -9.74 -14.94 -8.40
C GLN A 226 -10.03 -16.37 -8.89
N PHE A 227 -10.04 -17.32 -7.96
CA PHE A 227 -10.39 -18.71 -8.19
C PHE A 227 -11.68 -19.01 -7.44
N VAL A 228 -12.74 -19.39 -8.16
CA VAL A 228 -14.06 -19.70 -7.60
C VAL A 228 -14.41 -21.15 -7.95
N PRO A 229 -14.41 -22.09 -6.97
CA PRO A 229 -14.75 -23.49 -7.22
C PRO A 229 -16.18 -23.67 -7.71
N ASP A 230 -16.32 -24.33 -8.87
CA ASP A 230 -17.58 -24.85 -9.39
C ASP A 230 -17.54 -26.38 -9.32
N ARG A 231 -18.11 -26.92 -8.25
CA ARG A 231 -18.08 -28.36 -7.97
C ARG A 231 -18.88 -29.16 -8.99
N SER A 232 -19.94 -28.57 -9.56
CA SER A 232 -20.80 -29.23 -10.54
C SER A 232 -20.07 -29.46 -11.86
N ALA A 233 -19.21 -28.54 -12.26
CA ALA A 233 -18.37 -28.63 -13.45
C ALA A 233 -16.97 -29.23 -13.16
N ASN A 234 -16.65 -29.56 -11.90
CA ASN A 234 -15.33 -30.03 -11.45
C ASN A 234 -14.17 -29.11 -11.85
N VAL A 235 -14.39 -27.80 -11.83
CA VAL A 235 -13.39 -26.79 -12.16
C VAL A 235 -13.42 -25.64 -11.15
N ALA A 236 -12.32 -24.89 -11.01
CA ALA A 236 -12.35 -23.53 -10.47
C ALA A 236 -12.40 -22.55 -11.64
N ARG A 237 -13.38 -21.64 -11.63
CA ARG A 237 -13.46 -20.53 -12.58
C ARG A 237 -12.36 -19.53 -12.25
N VAL A 238 -11.70 -19.01 -13.27
CA VAL A 238 -10.61 -18.02 -13.14
C VAL A 238 -11.13 -16.68 -13.63
N GLN A 239 -11.10 -15.68 -12.76
CA GLN A 239 -11.39 -14.27 -13.08
C GLN A 239 -10.14 -13.44 -12.88
N VAL A 240 -9.88 -12.48 -13.76
CA VAL A 240 -8.67 -11.65 -13.73
C VAL A 240 -9.06 -10.20 -13.86
N GLU A 241 -8.58 -9.37 -12.91
CA GLU A 241 -8.80 -7.93 -12.87
C GLU A 241 -7.47 -7.16 -12.73
N PRO A 242 -7.30 -6.04 -13.47
CA PRO A 242 -8.15 -5.57 -14.57
C PRO A 242 -8.04 -6.46 -15.81
N PRO A 243 -8.99 -6.35 -16.76
CA PRO A 243 -8.85 -7.02 -18.07
C PRO A 243 -7.63 -6.45 -18.80
N LEU A 244 -6.81 -7.32 -19.38
CA LEU A 244 -5.63 -6.92 -20.15
C LEU A 244 -5.81 -7.25 -21.63
N ALA A 245 -5.86 -6.24 -22.50
CA ALA A 245 -5.92 -6.47 -23.94
C ALA A 245 -4.71 -7.25 -24.45
N GLY A 246 -4.96 -8.27 -25.28
CA GLY A 246 -3.91 -9.10 -25.87
C GLY A 246 -3.23 -10.04 -24.87
N VAL A 247 -3.84 -10.32 -23.72
CA VAL A 247 -3.36 -11.31 -22.74
C VAL A 247 -4.40 -12.42 -22.61
N GLN A 248 -3.97 -13.66 -22.72
CA GLN A 248 -4.79 -14.84 -22.59
C GLN A 248 -4.63 -15.47 -21.22
N PHE A 249 -5.77 -15.74 -20.56
CA PHE A 249 -5.86 -16.50 -19.31
C PHE A 249 -6.75 -17.70 -19.50
N PRO A 250 -6.49 -18.85 -18.84
CA PRO A 250 -7.43 -19.94 -18.81
C PRO A 250 -8.71 -19.53 -18.07
N ALA A 251 -9.87 -19.80 -18.63
CA ALA A 251 -11.15 -19.51 -17.97
C ALA A 251 -11.41 -20.41 -16.75
N THR A 252 -10.77 -21.58 -16.72
CA THR A 252 -10.95 -22.57 -15.65
C THR A 252 -9.65 -23.33 -15.39
N VAL A 253 -9.55 -23.90 -14.18
CA VAL A 253 -8.53 -24.90 -13.81
C VAL A 253 -9.24 -26.12 -13.19
N PRO A 254 -8.74 -27.36 -13.37
CA PRO A 254 -9.34 -28.55 -12.77
C PRO A 254 -9.34 -28.46 -11.23
N LEU A 255 -10.40 -28.99 -10.60
CA LEU A 255 -10.40 -29.17 -9.14
C LEU A 255 -9.60 -30.40 -8.73
N SER A 256 -9.11 -30.40 -7.49
CA SER A 256 -8.46 -31.52 -6.83
C SER A 256 -8.93 -31.71 -5.40
N ALA A 257 -8.65 -32.89 -4.83
CA ALA A 257 -8.99 -33.27 -3.46
C ALA A 257 -7.90 -32.91 -2.42
N GLY A 258 -6.88 -32.14 -2.78
CA GLY A 258 -5.77 -31.77 -1.87
C GLY A 258 -6.17 -30.78 -0.77
N ASP A 259 -5.29 -30.57 0.22
CA ASP A 259 -5.44 -29.50 1.20
C ASP A 259 -5.16 -28.11 0.60
N CYS A 260 -5.47 -27.04 1.34
CA CYS A 260 -5.33 -25.66 0.89
C CYS A 260 -4.01 -25.00 1.35
N SER A 261 -3.01 -25.74 1.81
CA SER A 261 -1.80 -25.19 2.41
C SER A 261 -0.98 -24.34 1.43
N ASP A 262 -0.72 -24.85 0.24
CA ASP A 262 0.02 -24.16 -0.84
C ASP A 262 -0.64 -24.34 -2.22
N TYR A 263 -1.88 -23.85 -2.33
CA TYR A 263 -2.64 -23.93 -3.59
C TYR A 263 -1.93 -23.27 -4.78
N ARG A 264 -1.08 -22.26 -4.52
CA ARG A 264 -0.38 -21.51 -5.58
C ARG A 264 0.66 -22.38 -6.26
N SER A 265 1.49 -23.11 -5.49
CA SER A 265 2.40 -24.10 -6.05
C SER A 265 1.65 -25.22 -6.77
N GLY A 266 0.49 -25.65 -6.23
CA GLY A 266 -0.37 -26.64 -6.84
C GLY A 266 -0.92 -26.25 -8.22
N LEU A 267 -1.12 -24.96 -8.48
CA LEU A 267 -1.56 -24.45 -9.78
C LEU A 267 -0.49 -24.53 -10.87
N ARG A 268 0.81 -24.61 -10.51
CA ARG A 268 1.94 -24.67 -11.46
C ARG A 268 1.83 -23.62 -12.56
N ALA A 269 1.74 -22.34 -12.13
CA ALA A 269 1.57 -21.21 -13.03
C ALA A 269 2.82 -20.94 -13.86
N ASP A 270 2.65 -20.73 -15.16
CA ASP A 270 3.68 -20.29 -16.09
C ASP A 270 3.47 -18.82 -16.47
N TRP A 271 4.46 -17.99 -16.12
CA TRP A 271 4.49 -16.53 -16.31
C TRP A 271 5.55 -16.09 -17.32
N ASN A 272 6.23 -17.04 -18.02
CA ASN A 272 7.33 -16.72 -18.94
C ASN A 272 6.87 -15.91 -20.15
N ASP A 273 5.67 -16.19 -20.66
CA ASP A 273 5.05 -15.38 -21.70
C ASP A 273 4.01 -14.44 -21.07
N PRO A 274 4.29 -13.12 -21.00
CA PRO A 274 3.37 -12.16 -20.41
C PRO A 274 2.05 -12.01 -21.19
N THR A 275 1.97 -12.53 -22.42
CA THR A 275 0.75 -12.51 -23.24
C THR A 275 -0.10 -13.77 -23.10
N ARG A 276 0.44 -14.81 -22.48
CA ARG A 276 -0.24 -16.12 -22.38
C ARG A 276 0.06 -16.83 -21.07
N ILE A 277 -0.75 -16.56 -20.08
CA ILE A 277 -0.62 -17.18 -18.75
C ILE A 277 -1.25 -18.58 -18.77
N ARG A 278 -0.60 -19.54 -18.14
CA ARG A 278 -1.05 -20.93 -18.09
C ARG A 278 -1.01 -21.47 -16.67
N PHE A 279 -1.94 -22.40 -16.37
CA PHE A 279 -1.96 -23.18 -15.14
C PHE A 279 -1.89 -24.67 -15.55
N ALA A 280 -0.79 -25.34 -15.26
CA ALA A 280 -0.58 -26.76 -15.59
C ALA A 280 -1.01 -27.70 -14.46
N GLY A 281 -1.47 -27.18 -13.34
CA GLY A 281 -1.88 -27.90 -12.15
C GLY A 281 -3.40 -27.88 -11.92
N SER A 282 -3.76 -28.08 -10.65
CA SER A 282 -5.17 -28.11 -10.21
C SER A 282 -5.36 -27.22 -8.97
N TYR A 283 -6.61 -26.91 -8.69
CA TYR A 283 -7.03 -26.07 -7.56
C TYR A 283 -7.75 -26.93 -6.50
N PRO A 284 -7.29 -26.93 -5.22
CA PRO A 284 -7.94 -27.75 -4.19
C PRO A 284 -9.34 -27.22 -3.86
N THR A 285 -10.35 -28.11 -3.93
CA THR A 285 -11.75 -27.76 -3.69
C THR A 285 -12.00 -27.17 -2.31
N VAL A 286 -11.24 -27.62 -1.29
CA VAL A 286 -11.36 -27.18 0.11
C VAL A 286 -10.88 -25.75 0.33
N CYS A 287 -10.14 -25.14 -0.62
CA CYS A 287 -9.70 -23.76 -0.54
C CYS A 287 -10.87 -22.75 -0.53
N GLY A 288 -12.05 -23.14 -1.08
CA GLY A 288 -13.11 -22.19 -1.33
C GLY A 288 -12.64 -21.11 -2.32
N GLU A 289 -13.24 -19.94 -2.24
CA GLU A 289 -12.81 -18.80 -3.04
C GLU A 289 -11.49 -18.23 -2.53
N LYS A 290 -10.54 -17.97 -3.44
CA LYS A 290 -9.26 -17.33 -3.15
C LYS A 290 -8.92 -16.27 -4.18
N MET A 291 -8.25 -15.22 -3.70
CA MET A 291 -7.65 -14.20 -4.55
C MET A 291 -6.13 -14.28 -4.50
N TRP A 292 -5.50 -14.17 -5.66
CA TRP A 292 -4.05 -14.15 -5.81
C TRP A 292 -3.62 -12.85 -6.49
N PRO A 293 -3.16 -11.85 -5.73
CA PRO A 293 -2.53 -10.67 -6.31
C PRO A 293 -1.12 -11.02 -6.82
N ILE A 294 -0.81 -10.60 -8.05
CA ILE A 294 0.46 -10.83 -8.69
C ILE A 294 0.87 -9.63 -9.55
N ALA A 295 2.14 -9.21 -9.48
CA ALA A 295 2.64 -8.17 -10.37
C ALA A 295 2.71 -8.71 -11.81
N TYR A 296 2.41 -7.86 -12.79
CA TYR A 296 2.45 -8.27 -14.18
C TYR A 296 3.91 -8.37 -14.67
N ALA A 297 4.22 -9.46 -15.37
CA ALA A 297 5.59 -9.78 -15.80
C ALA A 297 6.18 -8.75 -16.80
N ALA A 298 5.34 -8.00 -17.52
CA ALA A 298 5.76 -6.90 -18.40
C ALA A 298 5.20 -5.55 -17.90
N PRO A 299 5.69 -5.00 -16.77
CA PRO A 299 5.09 -3.86 -16.08
C PRO A 299 5.04 -2.58 -16.91
N GLN A 300 5.93 -2.41 -17.90
CA GLN A 300 5.95 -1.27 -18.83
C GLN A 300 4.72 -1.25 -19.76
N LEU A 301 4.11 -2.42 -20.06
CA LEU A 301 2.93 -2.55 -20.91
C LEU A 301 1.62 -2.61 -20.12
N PHE A 302 1.70 -2.65 -18.80
CA PHE A 302 0.52 -2.91 -17.96
C PHE A 302 -0.59 -1.88 -18.15
N ALA A 303 -0.27 -0.58 -18.05
CA ALA A 303 -1.27 0.48 -18.18
C ALA A 303 -1.91 0.50 -19.57
N GLN A 304 -1.11 0.31 -20.63
CA GLN A 304 -1.60 0.25 -22.00
C GLN A 304 -2.60 -0.90 -22.18
N ARG A 305 -2.25 -2.10 -21.71
CA ARG A 305 -3.11 -3.30 -21.80
C ARG A 305 -4.37 -3.19 -20.94
N ALA A 306 -4.24 -2.65 -19.72
CA ALA A 306 -5.37 -2.49 -18.80
C ALA A 306 -6.39 -1.46 -19.32
N ILE A 307 -5.92 -0.33 -19.87
CA ILE A 307 -6.76 0.70 -20.44
C ILE A 307 -7.47 0.19 -21.71
N ALA A 308 -6.73 -0.46 -22.61
CA ALA A 308 -7.30 -1.06 -23.80
C ALA A 308 -8.32 -2.17 -23.45
N GLY A 309 -7.98 -3.05 -22.50
CA GLY A 309 -8.87 -4.12 -22.04
C GLY A 309 -10.15 -3.60 -21.39
N MET A 310 -10.06 -2.59 -20.53
CA MET A 310 -11.20 -1.96 -19.89
C MET A 310 -12.10 -1.25 -20.92
N TRP A 311 -11.50 -0.54 -21.88
CA TRP A 311 -12.25 0.11 -22.96
C TRP A 311 -13.04 -0.91 -23.79
N GLN A 312 -12.38 -2.01 -24.19
CA GLN A 312 -13.00 -3.12 -24.94
C GLN A 312 -14.11 -3.82 -24.13
N GLN A 313 -13.87 -4.10 -22.85
CA GLN A 313 -14.85 -4.74 -21.97
C GLN A 313 -16.14 -3.91 -21.82
N LEU A 314 -16.02 -2.59 -21.89
CA LEU A 314 -17.15 -1.65 -21.86
C LEU A 314 -17.83 -1.48 -23.22
N GLY A 315 -17.44 -2.24 -24.25
CA GLY A 315 -17.97 -2.14 -25.61
C GLY A 315 -17.41 -0.99 -26.43
N GLY A 316 -16.40 -0.27 -25.93
CA GLY A 316 -15.72 0.80 -26.65
C GLY A 316 -14.86 0.27 -27.80
N GLN A 317 -14.83 1.02 -28.92
CA GLN A 317 -14.01 0.70 -30.09
C GLN A 317 -12.82 1.64 -30.16
N LEU A 318 -11.66 1.10 -30.55
CA LEU A 318 -10.41 1.86 -30.75
C LEU A 318 -9.83 1.46 -32.11
N SER A 319 -9.67 2.45 -33.02
CA SER A 319 -9.07 2.19 -34.35
C SER A 319 -7.53 2.29 -34.29
N GLY A 320 -6.99 3.17 -33.45
CA GLY A 320 -5.56 3.28 -33.15
C GLY A 320 -5.11 2.32 -32.06
N GLN A 321 -4.16 2.75 -31.25
CA GLN A 321 -3.60 1.97 -30.15
C GLN A 321 -3.54 2.77 -28.84
N VAL A 322 -3.29 2.08 -27.73
CA VAL A 322 -2.94 2.72 -26.45
C VAL A 322 -1.40 2.81 -26.40
N ARG A 323 -0.87 4.01 -26.26
CA ARG A 323 0.59 4.27 -26.27
C ARG A 323 1.00 5.39 -25.33
N ASP A 324 2.25 5.43 -24.96
CA ASP A 324 2.81 6.55 -24.20
C ASP A 324 3.02 7.78 -25.11
N GLY A 325 2.90 8.97 -24.51
CA GLY A 325 3.10 10.24 -25.19
C GLY A 325 2.72 11.43 -24.30
N ALA A 326 3.03 12.64 -24.71
CA ALA A 326 2.70 13.85 -23.97
C ALA A 326 1.38 14.44 -24.45
N VAL A 327 0.64 15.07 -23.52
CA VAL A 327 -0.51 15.91 -23.86
C VAL A 327 -0.03 17.17 -24.58
N PRO A 328 -0.58 17.52 -25.76
CA PRO A 328 -0.29 18.80 -26.40
C PRO A 328 -0.60 19.99 -25.50
N ALA A 329 0.32 20.98 -25.48
CA ALA A 329 0.24 22.11 -24.53
C ALA A 329 -1.00 23.01 -24.72
N ASN A 330 -1.59 23.00 -25.91
CA ASN A 330 -2.77 23.81 -26.27
C ASN A 330 -4.11 23.17 -25.90
N LEU A 331 -4.12 21.92 -25.38
CA LEU A 331 -5.36 21.27 -25.00
C LEU A 331 -5.78 21.65 -23.58
N THR A 332 -7.09 21.83 -23.41
CA THR A 332 -7.71 21.97 -22.08
C THR A 332 -8.32 20.64 -21.62
N PRO A 333 -8.27 20.31 -20.33
CA PRO A 333 -8.91 19.09 -19.83
C PRO A 333 -10.41 19.06 -20.14
N LEU A 334 -10.87 17.97 -20.72
CA LEU A 334 -12.30 17.70 -20.89
C LEU A 334 -12.99 17.46 -19.54
N PHE A 335 -12.27 16.73 -18.67
CA PHE A 335 -12.64 16.52 -17.27
C PHE A 335 -11.45 16.04 -16.45
N ASN A 336 -11.61 16.05 -15.11
CA ASN A 336 -10.68 15.45 -14.18
C ASN A 336 -11.34 14.27 -13.44
N VAL A 337 -10.55 13.21 -13.18
CA VAL A 337 -10.90 12.17 -12.21
C VAL A 337 -10.10 12.44 -10.94
N GLU A 338 -10.79 12.57 -9.80
CA GLU A 338 -10.16 12.78 -8.51
C GLU A 338 -9.91 11.45 -7.79
N SER A 339 -8.78 11.35 -7.10
CA SER A 339 -8.44 10.21 -6.25
C SER A 339 -9.25 10.22 -4.94
N ALA A 340 -9.04 9.21 -4.09
CA ALA A 340 -9.28 9.33 -2.66
C ALA A 340 -8.37 10.42 -2.06
N SER A 341 -8.76 10.98 -0.91
CA SER A 341 -7.95 11.93 -0.17
C SER A 341 -6.61 11.34 0.30
N LEU A 342 -5.66 12.21 0.61
CA LEU A 342 -4.38 11.79 1.21
C LEU A 342 -4.61 11.03 2.52
N ALA A 343 -5.53 11.46 3.37
CA ALA A 343 -5.85 10.77 4.62
C ALA A 343 -6.29 9.31 4.39
N GLU A 344 -7.20 9.08 3.45
CA GLU A 344 -7.63 7.73 3.07
C GLU A 344 -6.48 6.91 2.45
N THR A 345 -5.65 7.54 1.65
CA THR A 345 -4.47 6.93 1.02
C THR A 345 -3.44 6.50 2.06
N ILE A 346 -3.14 7.38 3.04
CA ILE A 346 -2.21 7.09 4.14
C ILE A 346 -2.71 5.93 5.00
N ARG A 347 -4.03 5.83 5.19
CA ARG A 347 -4.62 4.70 5.91
C ARG A 347 -4.25 3.37 5.25
N ASP A 348 -4.38 3.25 3.94
CA ASP A 348 -3.98 2.03 3.23
C ASP A 348 -2.46 1.80 3.26
N ILE A 349 -1.67 2.87 3.11
CA ILE A 349 -0.20 2.80 3.22
C ILE A 349 0.22 2.21 4.57
N ASN A 350 -0.32 2.73 5.67
CA ASN A 350 0.12 2.35 7.00
C ASN A 350 -0.51 1.04 7.48
N LYS A 351 -1.83 0.84 7.29
CA LYS A 351 -2.54 -0.39 7.69
C LYS A 351 -1.98 -1.64 6.99
N TYR A 352 -1.72 -1.55 5.69
CA TYR A 352 -1.30 -2.70 4.88
C TYR A 352 0.18 -2.65 4.48
N SER A 353 0.89 -1.61 4.91
CA SER A 353 2.32 -1.43 4.60
C SER A 353 2.63 -1.38 3.09
N ASN A 354 1.74 -0.75 2.29
CA ASN A 354 1.84 -0.73 0.84
C ASN A 354 3.07 0.10 0.38
N ASN A 355 4.04 -0.58 -0.28
CA ASN A 355 5.28 0.06 -0.72
C ASN A 355 5.07 0.98 -1.91
N VAL A 356 4.29 0.51 -2.90
CA VAL A 356 4.08 1.26 -4.16
C VAL A 356 3.36 2.58 -3.87
N MET A 357 2.30 2.54 -3.04
CA MET A 357 1.59 3.76 -2.62
C MET A 357 2.50 4.70 -1.83
N ALA A 358 3.37 4.18 -0.96
CA ALA A 358 4.30 5.01 -0.20
C ALA A 358 5.31 5.72 -1.14
N GLN A 359 5.83 5.01 -2.15
CA GLN A 359 6.70 5.61 -3.17
C GLN A 359 5.96 6.66 -4.01
N GLN A 360 4.68 6.44 -4.36
CA GLN A 360 3.85 7.43 -5.05
C GLN A 360 3.74 8.72 -4.23
N VAL A 361 3.43 8.60 -2.94
CA VAL A 361 3.35 9.76 -2.03
C VAL A 361 4.71 10.45 -1.90
N PHE A 362 5.79 9.70 -1.77
CA PHE A 362 7.16 10.23 -1.70
C PHE A 362 7.52 11.04 -2.96
N LEU A 363 7.20 10.53 -4.15
CA LEU A 363 7.40 11.23 -5.41
C LEU A 363 6.47 12.45 -5.57
N THR A 364 5.23 12.37 -5.05
CA THR A 364 4.29 13.49 -5.05
C THR A 364 4.84 14.68 -4.27
N LEU A 365 5.58 14.47 -3.18
CA LEU A 365 6.19 15.57 -2.42
C LEU A 365 7.10 16.45 -3.29
N SER A 366 7.97 15.84 -4.09
CA SER A 366 8.83 16.62 -5.00
C SER A 366 8.07 17.12 -6.22
N GLN A 367 7.12 16.36 -6.75
CA GLN A 367 6.29 16.78 -7.87
C GLN A 367 5.52 18.08 -7.54
N GLN A 368 4.94 18.19 -6.34
CA GLN A 368 4.19 19.37 -5.92
C GLN A 368 5.10 20.61 -5.67
N GLN A 369 6.36 20.40 -5.29
CA GLN A 369 7.29 21.49 -5.00
C GLN A 369 8.16 21.91 -6.19
N ARG A 370 8.38 21.01 -7.16
CA ARG A 370 9.33 21.20 -8.28
C ARG A 370 8.75 20.93 -9.66
N GLY A 371 7.46 20.59 -9.75
CA GLY A 371 6.76 20.29 -11.01
C GLY A 371 6.91 18.84 -11.50
N VAL A 372 8.05 18.19 -11.24
CA VAL A 372 8.29 16.77 -11.59
C VAL A 372 8.75 15.99 -10.36
N GLY A 373 8.16 14.82 -10.15
CA GLY A 373 8.52 13.89 -9.08
C GLY A 373 9.69 13.00 -9.47
N SER A 374 10.79 13.03 -8.70
CA SER A 374 11.89 12.09 -8.82
C SER A 374 12.36 11.61 -7.45
N PHE A 375 13.01 10.44 -7.36
CA PHE A 375 13.55 9.97 -6.09
C PHE A 375 14.60 10.90 -5.51
N GLU A 376 15.48 11.44 -6.35
CA GLU A 376 16.52 12.39 -5.92
C GLU A 376 15.90 13.65 -5.31
N SER A 377 15.02 14.31 -6.06
CA SER A 377 14.33 15.50 -5.58
C SER A 377 13.49 15.23 -4.32
N SER A 378 12.87 14.04 -4.23
CA SER A 378 12.08 13.67 -3.05
C SER A 378 12.96 13.46 -1.81
N ARG A 379 14.14 12.88 -1.96
CA ARG A 379 15.12 12.79 -0.86
C ARG A 379 15.51 14.17 -0.33
N GLU A 380 15.79 15.13 -1.22
CA GLU A 380 16.13 16.50 -0.82
C GLU A 380 14.96 17.22 -0.13
N VAL A 381 13.74 17.05 -0.65
CA VAL A 381 12.52 17.59 -0.01
C VAL A 381 12.34 17.02 1.39
N MET A 382 12.47 15.70 1.54
CA MET A 382 12.35 15.04 2.85
C MET A 382 13.44 15.45 3.83
N GLN A 383 14.69 15.58 3.40
CA GLN A 383 15.79 16.02 4.23
C GLN A 383 15.60 17.47 4.72
N ARG A 384 15.14 18.36 3.83
CA ARG A 384 14.81 19.74 4.21
C ARG A 384 13.67 19.76 5.20
N TRP A 385 12.55 19.10 4.89
CA TRP A 385 11.38 19.00 5.78
C TRP A 385 11.77 18.45 7.16
N TRP A 386 12.63 17.42 7.20
CA TRP A 386 13.10 16.85 8.47
C TRP A 386 13.88 17.87 9.32
N ARG A 387 14.81 18.60 8.72
CA ARG A 387 15.57 19.64 9.43
C ARG A 387 14.68 20.74 10.01
N GLU A 388 13.67 21.14 9.24
CA GLU A 388 12.76 22.24 9.60
C GLU A 388 11.70 21.83 10.63
N ARG A 389 11.18 20.61 10.55
CA ARG A 389 10.01 20.17 11.33
C ARG A 389 10.35 19.22 12.45
N VAL A 390 11.28 18.29 12.26
CA VAL A 390 11.64 17.25 13.24
C VAL A 390 12.93 17.63 13.97
N GLY A 391 13.94 18.06 13.24
CA GLY A 391 15.27 18.36 13.78
C GLY A 391 16.05 17.11 14.22
N GLY A 392 17.21 17.32 14.84
CA GLY A 392 18.13 16.23 15.20
C GLY A 392 18.77 15.57 13.98
N ASP A 393 19.19 14.31 14.13
CA ASP A 393 19.86 13.58 13.07
C ASP A 393 18.91 13.31 11.91
N VAL A 394 19.34 13.71 10.71
CA VAL A 394 18.58 13.54 9.48
C VAL A 394 18.72 12.09 9.02
N PRO A 395 17.61 11.35 8.81
CA PRO A 395 17.65 9.99 8.27
C PRO A 395 18.26 9.93 6.88
N THR A 396 18.82 8.77 6.53
CA THR A 396 19.09 8.44 5.13
C THR A 396 17.81 7.99 4.48
N PHE A 397 17.28 8.80 3.56
CA PHE A 397 16.12 8.47 2.73
C PHE A 397 16.59 7.87 1.40
N ASP A 398 15.85 6.88 0.89
CA ASP A 398 16.04 6.34 -0.45
C ASP A 398 14.76 6.48 -1.27
N ASN A 399 13.75 5.67 -0.99
CA ASN A 399 12.50 5.66 -1.74
C ASN A 399 11.24 5.92 -0.88
N GLY A 400 11.41 6.18 0.40
CA GLY A 400 10.34 6.53 1.36
C GLY A 400 9.41 5.38 1.74
N SER A 401 9.65 4.17 1.25
CA SER A 401 8.79 3.02 1.54
C SER A 401 9.37 2.03 2.56
N GLY A 402 10.67 2.07 2.81
CA GLY A 402 11.38 1.09 3.61
C GLY A 402 11.71 -0.21 2.85
N LEU A 403 11.34 -0.33 1.59
CA LEU A 403 11.81 -1.40 0.70
C LEU A 403 13.16 -0.97 0.10
N SER A 404 14.15 -0.83 0.97
CA SER A 404 15.47 -0.34 0.63
C SER A 404 16.52 -1.00 1.51
N ARG A 405 17.73 -1.16 0.98
CA ARG A 405 18.91 -1.59 1.74
C ARG A 405 19.68 -0.39 2.31
N GLU A 406 19.40 0.81 1.83
CA GLU A 406 20.17 2.03 2.11
C GLU A 406 19.53 2.91 3.19
N GLU A 407 18.21 2.83 3.40
CA GLU A 407 17.54 3.67 4.39
C GLU A 407 18.04 3.39 5.80
N ARG A 408 18.34 4.48 6.56
CA ARG A 408 18.82 4.43 7.94
C ARG A 408 18.14 5.48 8.79
N ILE A 409 17.73 5.07 9.99
CA ILE A 409 17.17 5.95 11.02
C ILE A 409 17.41 5.33 12.39
N SER A 410 17.54 6.15 13.43
CA SER A 410 17.63 5.69 14.81
C SER A 410 16.25 5.57 15.47
N ALA A 411 16.12 4.74 16.49
CA ALA A 411 14.89 4.67 17.28
C ALA A 411 14.56 6.01 17.94
N GLN A 412 15.57 6.77 18.35
CA GLN A 412 15.43 8.11 18.90
C GLN A 412 14.85 9.09 17.86
N SER A 413 15.36 9.09 16.62
CA SER A 413 14.85 9.96 15.55
C SER A 413 13.42 9.61 15.17
N LEU A 414 13.05 8.32 15.12
CA LEU A 414 11.67 7.90 14.90
C LEU A 414 10.73 8.32 16.04
N ALA A 415 11.19 8.21 17.30
CA ALA A 415 10.41 8.67 18.44
C ALA A 415 10.18 10.18 18.40
N ARG A 416 11.20 10.96 18.06
CA ARG A 416 11.07 12.40 17.87
C ARG A 416 10.08 12.76 16.76
N LEU A 417 10.12 12.07 15.63
CA LEU A 417 9.13 12.21 14.56
C LEU A 417 7.71 11.99 15.09
N LEU A 418 7.49 10.93 15.87
CA LEU A 418 6.18 10.61 16.43
C LEU A 418 5.70 11.65 17.46
N GLN A 419 6.60 12.22 18.25
CA GLN A 419 6.28 13.33 19.16
C GLN A 419 5.88 14.60 18.38
N VAL A 420 6.59 14.92 17.29
CA VAL A 420 6.22 16.04 16.40
C VAL A 420 4.86 15.79 15.75
N ALA A 421 4.63 14.56 15.26
CA ALA A 421 3.35 14.16 14.69
C ALA A 421 2.20 14.24 15.70
N TRP A 422 2.45 13.85 16.96
CA TRP A 422 1.49 13.97 18.06
C TRP A 422 1.07 15.41 18.31
N ALA A 423 2.02 16.34 18.32
CA ALA A 423 1.77 17.78 18.51
C ALA A 423 1.19 18.50 17.27
N SER A 424 1.08 17.79 16.14
CA SER A 424 0.60 18.39 14.88
C SER A 424 -0.93 18.43 14.81
N PRO A 425 -1.52 19.36 14.01
CA PRO A 425 -2.97 19.37 13.79
C PRO A 425 -3.48 18.15 13.02
N HIS A 426 -2.58 17.31 12.48
CA HIS A 426 -2.92 16.11 11.69
C HIS A 426 -2.69 14.80 12.45
N MET A 427 -2.55 14.88 13.78
CA MET A 427 -2.29 13.71 14.63
C MET A 427 -3.37 12.64 14.48
N SER A 428 -4.64 13.04 14.45
CA SER A 428 -5.77 12.09 14.34
C SER A 428 -5.73 11.28 13.05
N GLU A 429 -5.38 11.89 11.92
CA GLU A 429 -5.26 11.23 10.63
C GLU A 429 -4.11 10.22 10.63
N LEU A 430 -2.94 10.63 11.15
CA LEU A 430 -1.82 9.70 11.27
C LEU A 430 -2.16 8.54 12.19
N MET A 431 -2.66 8.80 13.38
CA MET A 431 -2.96 7.78 14.38
C MET A 431 -4.01 6.78 13.89
N SER A 432 -5.11 7.26 13.30
CA SER A 432 -6.17 6.40 12.73
C SER A 432 -5.70 5.54 11.58
N SER A 433 -4.63 5.97 10.87
CA SER A 433 -4.03 5.21 9.78
C SER A 433 -3.19 4.02 10.24
N LEU A 434 -2.75 4.00 11.50
CA LEU A 434 -1.87 2.94 12.01
C LEU A 434 -2.64 1.65 12.31
N PRO A 435 -2.06 0.46 12.07
CA PRO A 435 -2.57 -0.82 12.56
C PRO A 435 -2.82 -0.82 14.07
N VAL A 436 -3.87 -1.49 14.50
CA VAL A 436 -4.22 -1.65 15.91
C VAL A 436 -3.92 -3.10 16.34
N THR A 437 -3.27 -3.26 17.51
CA THR A 437 -2.93 -4.57 18.07
C THR A 437 -4.15 -5.48 18.16
N GLY A 438 -4.04 -6.71 17.63
CA GLY A 438 -5.08 -7.74 17.66
C GLY A 438 -6.31 -7.48 16.78
N LEU A 439 -6.47 -6.27 16.19
CA LEU A 439 -7.69 -5.88 15.48
C LEU A 439 -7.53 -5.87 13.96
N ASP A 440 -6.57 -5.10 13.43
CA ASP A 440 -6.50 -4.86 11.99
C ASP A 440 -5.08 -4.76 11.41
N GLY A 441 -5.04 -4.59 10.09
CA GLY A 441 -3.82 -4.36 9.34
C GLY A 441 -2.74 -5.41 9.59
N THR A 442 -1.50 -4.96 9.62
CA THR A 442 -0.34 -5.85 9.84
C THR A 442 -0.20 -6.33 11.29
N LEU A 443 -0.97 -5.76 12.23
CA LEU A 443 -0.99 -6.18 13.64
C LEU A 443 -2.19 -7.06 14.03
N LYS A 444 -3.03 -7.46 13.07
CA LYS A 444 -4.18 -8.35 13.33
C LYS A 444 -3.81 -9.65 14.07
N ARG A 445 -2.57 -10.12 13.93
CA ARG A 445 -2.06 -11.35 14.55
C ARG A 445 -1.10 -11.08 15.72
N SER A 446 -0.95 -9.82 16.17
CA SER A 446 -0.18 -9.50 17.37
C SER A 446 -0.76 -10.22 18.59
N LYS A 447 0.12 -10.64 19.48
CA LYS A 447 -0.23 -11.27 20.75
C LYS A 447 -0.21 -10.29 21.93
N ALA A 448 0.20 -9.04 21.67
CA ALA A 448 0.17 -7.99 22.67
C ALA A 448 -1.28 -7.75 23.14
N GLN A 449 -1.42 -7.57 24.47
CA GLN A 449 -2.71 -7.31 25.13
C GLN A 449 -2.99 -5.81 25.24
N ALA A 450 -1.93 -4.98 25.27
CA ALA A 450 -2.08 -3.53 25.35
C ALA A 450 -2.66 -2.98 24.04
N SER A 451 -3.57 -2.00 24.17
CA SER A 451 -4.07 -1.23 23.02
C SER A 451 -2.95 -0.37 22.45
N ALA A 452 -2.66 -0.55 21.16
CA ALA A 452 -1.61 0.22 20.51
C ALA A 452 -1.91 0.46 19.04
N HIS A 453 -1.52 1.64 18.56
CA HIS A 453 -1.57 2.08 17.18
C HIS A 453 -0.15 2.13 16.64
N LEU A 454 0.30 1.11 15.92
CA LEU A 454 1.71 0.95 15.55
C LEU A 454 1.88 0.61 14.08
N LYS A 455 2.81 1.27 13.42
CA LYS A 455 3.35 0.83 12.13
C LYS A 455 4.32 -0.33 12.35
N THR A 456 4.26 -1.35 11.50
CA THR A 456 5.21 -2.48 11.49
C THR A 456 6.30 -2.30 10.44
N GLY A 457 7.50 -2.79 10.73
CA GLY A 457 8.62 -2.95 9.80
C GLY A 457 9.01 -4.42 9.68
N SER A 458 9.28 -4.89 8.46
CA SER A 458 9.75 -6.25 8.22
C SER A 458 10.60 -6.34 6.96
N LEU A 459 11.80 -6.87 7.12
CA LEU A 459 12.67 -7.38 6.07
C LEU A 459 13.18 -8.75 6.50
N ARG A 460 14.03 -9.35 5.72
CA ARG A 460 14.60 -10.68 6.03
C ARG A 460 15.27 -10.71 7.41
N ASP A 461 16.01 -9.65 7.75
CA ASP A 461 16.84 -9.46 8.93
C ASP A 461 16.36 -8.32 9.85
N VAL A 462 15.16 -7.79 9.59
CA VAL A 462 14.58 -6.69 10.37
C VAL A 462 13.16 -7.02 10.79
N ALA A 463 12.84 -6.77 12.06
CA ALA A 463 11.47 -6.71 12.57
C ALA A 463 11.32 -5.51 13.52
N GLY A 464 10.24 -4.73 13.37
CA GLY A 464 10.08 -3.56 14.22
C GLY A 464 8.65 -3.07 14.29
N VAL A 465 8.40 -2.22 15.28
CA VAL A 465 7.16 -1.47 15.49
C VAL A 465 7.48 -0.04 15.91
N ALA A 466 6.63 0.91 15.52
CA ALA A 466 6.74 2.30 15.95
C ALA A 466 5.35 2.97 15.93
N GLY A 467 5.03 3.75 16.96
CA GLY A 467 3.77 4.46 17.08
C GLY A 467 3.40 4.74 18.52
N PHE A 468 2.11 4.52 18.86
CA PHE A 468 1.53 4.93 20.13
C PHE A 468 0.94 3.73 20.86
N VAL A 469 1.18 3.66 22.19
CA VAL A 469 0.63 2.65 23.10
C VAL A 469 -0.20 3.36 24.17
N ASP A 470 -1.43 2.90 24.39
CA ASP A 470 -2.29 3.37 25.45
C ASP A 470 -1.92 2.66 26.76
N SER A 471 -1.58 3.42 27.79
CA SER A 471 -1.31 2.88 29.12
C SER A 471 -2.58 2.74 29.95
N ALA A 472 -2.60 1.76 30.83
CA ALA A 472 -3.64 1.57 31.85
C ALA A 472 -3.83 2.80 32.77
N SER A 473 -2.79 3.66 32.91
CA SER A 473 -2.86 4.92 33.64
C SER A 473 -3.59 6.05 32.91
N GLY A 474 -3.99 5.83 31.63
CA GLY A 474 -4.57 6.86 30.76
C GLY A 474 -3.52 7.71 30.03
N LYS A 475 -2.24 7.47 30.27
CA LYS A 475 -1.16 8.07 29.47
C LYS A 475 -1.02 7.40 28.12
N ARG A 476 -0.38 8.10 27.19
CA ARG A 476 0.00 7.56 25.90
C ARG A 476 1.51 7.67 25.68
N TRP A 477 2.08 6.54 25.29
CA TRP A 477 3.51 6.42 25.09
C TRP A 477 3.86 6.34 23.61
N VAL A 478 4.91 7.01 23.21
CA VAL A 478 5.60 6.76 21.94
C VAL A 478 6.51 5.57 22.13
N VAL A 479 6.31 4.52 21.35
CA VAL A 479 7.13 3.31 21.34
C VAL A 479 7.78 3.17 19.98
N VAL A 480 9.08 2.96 19.98
CA VAL A 480 9.87 2.55 18.80
C VAL A 480 10.72 1.36 19.21
N ALA A 481 10.64 0.28 18.45
CA ALA A 481 11.46 -0.91 18.66
C ALA A 481 11.85 -1.51 17.31
N VAL A 482 13.15 -1.72 17.10
CA VAL A 482 13.72 -2.31 15.88
C VAL A 482 14.68 -3.43 16.25
N LEU A 483 14.41 -4.62 15.77
CA LEU A 483 15.31 -5.78 15.78
C LEU A 483 16.09 -5.81 14.47
N HIS A 484 17.41 -5.84 14.52
CA HIS A 484 18.26 -5.97 13.35
C HIS A 484 19.21 -7.15 13.50
N HIS A 485 18.76 -8.35 13.10
CA HIS A 485 19.49 -9.60 13.27
C HIS A 485 18.92 -10.66 12.31
N PRO A 486 19.70 -11.65 11.83
CA PRO A 486 19.18 -12.74 11.01
C PRO A 486 17.96 -13.46 11.61
N ASN A 487 17.86 -13.53 12.95
CA ASN A 487 16.74 -14.13 13.68
C ASN A 487 15.66 -13.11 14.08
N ALA A 488 15.65 -11.88 13.54
CA ALA A 488 14.71 -10.84 13.93
C ALA A 488 13.24 -11.29 13.87
N ASN A 489 12.88 -12.07 12.86
CA ASN A 489 11.52 -12.58 12.70
C ASN A 489 11.12 -13.60 13.80
N ALA A 490 12.06 -14.38 14.32
CA ALA A 490 11.83 -15.29 15.45
C ALA A 490 11.71 -14.52 16.79
N ALA A 491 12.28 -13.33 16.88
CA ALA A 491 12.26 -12.47 18.06
C ALA A 491 11.03 -11.55 18.13
N ARG A 492 10.06 -11.62 17.22
CA ARG A 492 8.81 -10.83 17.27
C ARG A 492 8.09 -10.87 18.63
N PRO A 493 8.08 -11.98 19.40
CA PRO A 493 7.52 -11.99 20.74
C PRO A 493 8.15 -10.96 21.69
N ALA A 494 9.40 -10.50 21.44
CA ALA A 494 9.99 -9.42 22.22
C ALA A 494 9.33 -8.07 21.94
N LEU A 495 8.82 -7.85 20.71
CA LEU A 495 8.04 -6.67 20.38
C LEU A 495 6.69 -6.66 21.09
N ASP A 496 5.96 -7.80 21.09
CA ASP A 496 4.69 -7.94 21.81
C ASP A 496 4.88 -7.71 23.33
N ALA A 497 5.93 -8.32 23.92
CA ALA A 497 6.27 -8.12 25.34
C ALA A 497 6.61 -6.66 25.69
N LEU A 498 7.30 -5.94 24.78
CA LEU A 498 7.61 -4.53 24.98
C LEU A 498 6.33 -3.66 24.90
N ILE A 499 5.42 -3.96 23.99
CA ILE A 499 4.12 -3.27 23.87
C ILE A 499 3.32 -3.43 25.17
N ASP A 500 3.24 -4.65 25.68
CA ASP A 500 2.51 -4.94 26.93
C ASP A 500 3.18 -4.26 28.14
N TRP A 501 4.51 -4.28 28.19
CA TRP A 501 5.24 -3.57 29.24
C TRP A 501 4.99 -2.05 29.17
N ALA A 502 4.98 -1.45 27.96
CA ALA A 502 4.69 -0.03 27.76
C ALA A 502 3.24 0.30 28.20
N GLY A 503 2.27 -0.57 27.91
CA GLY A 503 0.87 -0.43 28.35
C GLY A 503 0.69 -0.45 29.86
N ASN A 504 1.62 -1.03 30.62
CA ASN A 504 1.60 -1.08 32.07
C ASN A 504 2.42 0.06 32.76
N GLN A 505 3.03 0.96 31.98
CA GLN A 505 3.77 2.10 32.57
C GLN A 505 2.80 3.18 33.07
N PRO A 506 3.13 3.83 34.23
CA PRO A 506 2.32 4.89 34.82
C PRO A 506 2.31 6.18 33.99
#